data_216dae648b688bcbaa8aae24dd2cbfb5
#
_entry.id   216dae648b688bcbaa8aae24dd2cbfb5
#
_cell.length_a   1.000
_cell.length_b   1.000
_cell.length_c   1.000
_cell.angle_alpha   90.00
_cell.angle_beta   90.00
_cell.angle_gamma   90.00
#
_symmetry.space_group_name_H-M   'P 1'
#
loop_
_entity.id
_entity.type
_entity.pdbx_description
1 polymer ?
#
loop_
_entity_poly.entity_id
_entity_poly.type
_entity_poly.pdbx_seq_one_letter_code
_entity_poly.pdbx_strand_id
1 'polypeptide(L)'
;YGLVMWSHASGWIPSMFSGDRKDVNESKKRSFGLDNGKNTSAVSSGNQMNIDDMADALLEQGGCDFMLFDACFMQSIEIAYELRNATKHVIASPAEIPGPGAQYATMLPAMFKRDAYADEMVAAYYNQYSQAGNPYGIVVSSVNTAALPSFSAYMKNLVAIHAEKLFALESRPLLNYYRYEEWGKNNPDYFDMQSVMRQILNNEEFAEWMQEASKVIKLKTAGYWYSNHVKDVIRVDESQCCGVSMFVPRSVYDGQTGHEYNEMFINTSWAHSVWADGSNSQK
;
A
#
# COMPACT_ATOMS: atom_id res chain seq x y z
N TYR A 1 4.63 12.23 -18.66
CA TYR A 1 3.42 12.76 -17.99
C TYR A 1 3.38 12.23 -16.58
N GLY A 2 2.82 13.02 -15.64
CA GLY A 2 2.54 12.60 -14.28
C GLY A 2 1.05 12.66 -13.97
N LEU A 3 0.58 11.79 -13.12
CA LEU A 3 -0.80 11.74 -12.67
C LEU A 3 -0.87 11.95 -11.15
N VAL A 4 -1.74 12.84 -10.69
CA VAL A 4 -2.03 13.07 -9.28
C VAL A 4 -3.45 12.60 -9.02
N MET A 5 -3.58 11.66 -8.07
CA MET A 5 -4.83 11.05 -7.67
C MET A 5 -5.17 11.48 -6.24
N TRP A 6 -6.13 12.39 -6.09
CA TRP A 6 -6.56 12.91 -4.80
C TRP A 6 -7.98 12.45 -4.49
N SER A 7 -8.15 11.69 -3.43
CA SER A 7 -9.45 11.24 -2.92
C SER A 7 -9.32 10.48 -1.59
N HIS A 8 -10.42 9.95 -1.08
CA HIS A 8 -10.36 8.84 -0.12
C HIS A 8 -9.91 7.56 -0.82
N ALA A 9 -9.21 6.69 -0.07
CA ALA A 9 -8.81 5.36 -0.54
C ALA A 9 -8.68 4.39 0.64
N SER A 10 -8.76 3.10 0.35
CA SER A 10 -8.64 2.00 1.31
C SER A 10 -7.53 1.00 0.96
N GLY A 11 -6.64 1.38 0.06
CA GLY A 11 -5.56 0.51 -0.41
C GLY A 11 -6.02 -0.49 -1.47
N TRP A 12 -5.43 -1.68 -1.49
CA TRP A 12 -5.77 -2.74 -2.45
C TRP A 12 -7.05 -3.50 -2.07
N ILE A 13 -7.56 -3.31 -0.86
CA ILE A 13 -8.74 -4.00 -0.35
C ILE A 13 -9.99 -3.19 -0.70
N PRO A 14 -11.07 -3.84 -1.13
CA PRO A 14 -12.33 -3.17 -1.38
C PRO A 14 -12.84 -2.44 -0.15
N SER A 15 -13.36 -1.23 -0.31
CA SER A 15 -13.90 -0.46 0.79
C SER A 15 -15.03 -1.21 1.49
N MET A 16 -14.90 -1.37 2.80
CA MET A 16 -15.94 -1.95 3.66
C MET A 16 -17.18 -1.07 3.81
N PHE A 17 -17.17 0.11 3.21
CA PHE A 17 -18.25 1.08 3.31
C PHE A 17 -19.39 0.89 2.30
N SER A 18 -19.30 -0.06 1.36
CA SER A 18 -20.42 -0.35 0.48
C SER A 18 -21.48 -1.19 1.23
N GLY A 19 -22.55 -0.55 1.67
CA GLY A 19 -23.66 -1.18 2.42
C GLY A 19 -24.48 -2.22 1.64
N ASP A 20 -24.18 -2.50 0.38
CA ASP A 20 -24.84 -3.50 -0.46
C ASP A 20 -23.90 -4.66 -0.79
N ARG A 21 -23.75 -5.57 0.18
CA ARG A 21 -22.96 -6.80 0.09
C ARG A 21 -23.66 -7.94 -0.68
N LYS A 22 -24.49 -7.65 -1.69
CA LYS A 22 -25.25 -8.70 -2.38
C LYS A 22 -24.56 -9.35 -3.57
N ASP A 23 -23.46 -8.76 -4.07
CA ASP A 23 -22.75 -9.29 -5.23
C ASP A 23 -21.31 -9.68 -4.88
N VAL A 24 -21.16 -10.78 -4.15
CA VAL A 24 -19.87 -11.43 -3.85
C VAL A 24 -19.15 -11.91 -5.13
N ASN A 25 -19.87 -11.98 -6.26
CA ASN A 25 -19.34 -12.39 -7.55
C ASN A 25 -18.64 -11.26 -8.34
N GLU A 26 -18.70 -9.99 -7.88
CA GLU A 26 -17.85 -8.92 -8.41
C GLU A 26 -16.59 -8.74 -7.56
N SER A 27 -15.80 -9.79 -7.43
CA SER A 27 -14.65 -9.93 -6.56
C SER A 27 -13.39 -9.15 -7.00
N LYS A 28 -13.53 -8.01 -7.68
CA LYS A 28 -12.41 -7.25 -8.23
C LYS A 28 -12.26 -5.83 -7.68
N LYS A 29 -12.91 -5.48 -6.60
CA LYS A 29 -12.94 -4.08 -6.11
C LYS A 29 -11.76 -3.77 -5.20
N ARG A 30 -10.65 -3.38 -5.81
CA ARG A 30 -9.51 -2.72 -5.17
C ARG A 30 -9.70 -1.24 -5.36
N SER A 31 -9.81 -0.44 -4.28
CA SER A 31 -10.54 0.79 -4.43
C SER A 31 -9.72 2.05 -4.19
N PHE A 32 -9.72 2.88 -5.21
CA PHE A 32 -9.38 4.29 -5.13
C PHE A 32 -10.61 5.14 -5.45
N GLY A 33 -10.74 6.25 -4.72
CA GLY A 33 -11.79 7.23 -4.98
C GLY A 33 -13.13 6.85 -4.34
N LEU A 34 -13.99 7.83 -4.22
CA LEU A 34 -15.37 7.65 -3.80
C LEU A 34 -16.24 8.65 -4.55
N ASP A 35 -16.99 8.17 -5.53
CA ASP A 35 -17.94 8.97 -6.27
C ASP A 35 -19.37 8.73 -5.76
N ASN A 36 -19.87 9.64 -4.97
CA ASN A 36 -21.25 9.62 -4.47
C ASN A 36 -22.29 10.17 -5.47
N GLY A 37 -21.87 10.53 -6.67
CA GLY A 37 -22.72 11.13 -7.67
C GLY A 37 -23.39 12.41 -7.14
N LYS A 38 -24.73 12.47 -7.22
CA LYS A 38 -25.53 13.60 -6.71
C LYS A 38 -25.86 13.51 -5.22
N ASN A 39 -25.52 12.41 -4.56
CA ASN A 39 -25.84 12.20 -3.15
C ASN A 39 -24.68 12.66 -2.25
N THR A 40 -24.64 13.93 -1.92
CA THR A 40 -23.59 14.54 -1.08
C THR A 40 -23.68 14.16 0.40
N SER A 41 -24.72 13.43 0.81
CA SER A 41 -24.92 13.00 2.20
C SER A 41 -24.39 11.58 2.49
N ALA A 42 -24.11 10.79 1.45
CA ALA A 42 -23.64 9.42 1.61
C ALA A 42 -22.10 9.38 1.61
N VAL A 43 -21.51 9.27 2.78
CA VAL A 43 -20.05 9.18 2.94
C VAL A 43 -19.52 7.78 2.61
N SER A 44 -20.39 6.82 2.28
CA SER A 44 -20.04 5.40 2.34
C SER A 44 -20.58 4.50 1.23
N SER A 45 -21.20 5.04 0.19
CA SER A 45 -21.88 4.21 -0.83
C SER A 45 -21.59 4.61 -2.28
N GLY A 46 -20.50 5.32 -2.53
CA GLY A 46 -20.15 5.77 -3.87
C GLY A 46 -19.43 4.68 -4.68
N ASN A 47 -19.42 4.86 -6.01
CA ASN A 47 -18.60 4.06 -6.89
C ASN A 47 -17.12 4.31 -6.63
N GLN A 48 -16.33 3.27 -6.71
CA GLN A 48 -14.89 3.32 -6.53
C GLN A 48 -14.21 2.74 -7.78
N MET A 49 -13.00 3.19 -8.05
CA MET A 49 -12.21 2.72 -9.18
C MET A 49 -11.32 1.56 -8.72
N ASN A 50 -11.33 0.48 -9.45
CA ASN A 50 -10.39 -0.61 -9.24
C ASN A 50 -8.99 -0.23 -9.72
N ILE A 51 -7.96 -0.76 -9.08
CA ILE A 51 -6.57 -0.45 -9.45
C ILE A 51 -6.17 -1.14 -10.75
N ASP A 52 -6.68 -2.33 -11.01
CA ASP A 52 -6.49 -3.05 -12.28
C ASP A 52 -7.12 -2.30 -13.46
N ASP A 53 -8.38 -1.85 -13.33
CA ASP A 53 -9.04 -1.03 -14.35
C ASP A 53 -8.28 0.29 -14.61
N MET A 54 -7.73 0.89 -13.53
CA MET A 54 -6.88 2.09 -13.64
C MET A 54 -5.58 1.79 -14.39
N ALA A 55 -4.93 0.67 -14.09
CA ALA A 55 -3.71 0.24 -14.76
C ALA A 55 -3.94 0.03 -16.25
N ASP A 56 -5.02 -0.68 -16.61
CA ASP A 56 -5.37 -0.97 -18.00
C ASP A 56 -5.68 0.33 -18.77
N ALA A 57 -6.49 1.22 -18.20
CA ALA A 57 -6.82 2.49 -18.82
C ALA A 57 -5.57 3.37 -19.07
N LEU A 58 -4.61 3.37 -18.14
CA LEU A 58 -3.36 4.11 -18.30
C LEU A 58 -2.45 3.47 -19.35
N LEU A 59 -2.39 2.14 -19.40
CA LEU A 59 -1.61 1.41 -20.41
C LEU A 59 -2.12 1.69 -21.82
N GLU A 60 -3.43 1.72 -22.04
CA GLU A 60 -4.04 2.08 -23.31
C GLU A 60 -3.62 3.49 -23.79
N GLN A 61 -3.30 4.39 -22.87
CA GLN A 61 -2.84 5.75 -23.16
C GLN A 61 -1.30 5.90 -23.19
N GLY A 62 -0.55 4.79 -23.10
CA GLY A 62 0.91 4.80 -23.12
C GLY A 62 1.59 5.04 -21.77
N GLY A 63 0.84 4.96 -20.67
CA GLY A 63 1.35 5.07 -19.31
C GLY A 63 1.77 6.48 -18.90
N CYS A 64 2.39 6.58 -17.71
CA CYS A 64 2.89 7.86 -17.20
C CYS A 64 4.26 7.71 -16.50
N ASP A 65 4.92 8.82 -16.22
CA ASP A 65 6.22 8.81 -15.54
C ASP A 65 6.06 8.56 -14.04
N PHE A 66 5.00 9.12 -13.45
CA PHE A 66 4.68 8.87 -12.05
C PHE A 66 3.17 8.90 -11.78
N MET A 67 2.75 8.20 -10.74
CA MET A 67 1.47 8.36 -10.08
C MET A 67 1.71 8.78 -8.64
N LEU A 68 1.21 9.95 -8.27
CA LEU A 68 1.14 10.42 -6.89
C LEU A 68 -0.27 10.14 -6.37
N PHE A 69 -0.39 9.29 -5.37
CA PHE A 69 -1.63 9.13 -4.62
C PHE A 69 -1.62 10.03 -3.38
N ASP A 70 -2.33 11.11 -3.47
CA ASP A 70 -2.66 11.96 -2.33
C ASP A 70 -3.92 11.40 -1.65
N ALA A 71 -3.77 10.20 -1.12
CA ALA A 71 -4.81 9.35 -0.57
C ALA A 71 -4.23 8.36 0.45
N CYS A 72 -5.06 7.94 1.41
CA CYS A 72 -4.65 7.01 2.48
C CYS A 72 -4.39 5.60 1.92
N PHE A 73 -3.42 4.89 2.50
CA PHE A 73 -3.16 3.45 2.31
C PHE A 73 -2.79 3.00 0.89
N MET A 74 -2.42 3.92 0.00
CA MET A 74 -2.14 3.59 -1.39
C MET A 74 -0.72 3.05 -1.64
N GLN A 75 0.19 3.11 -0.65
CA GLN A 75 1.53 2.56 -0.80
C GLN A 75 1.60 1.13 -0.29
N SER A 76 1.03 0.22 -1.06
CA SER A 76 1.19 -1.21 -0.86
C SER A 76 1.89 -1.85 -2.06
N ILE A 77 2.56 -2.97 -1.80
CA ILE A 77 3.27 -3.70 -2.86
C ILE A 77 2.30 -4.26 -3.90
N GLU A 78 1.09 -4.62 -3.49
CA GLU A 78 0.02 -5.12 -4.36
C GLU A 78 -0.38 -4.05 -5.38
N ILE A 79 -0.60 -2.81 -4.92
CA ILE A 79 -0.94 -1.68 -5.79
C ILE A 79 0.22 -1.33 -6.71
N ALA A 80 1.43 -1.21 -6.16
CA ALA A 80 2.60 -0.85 -6.94
C ALA A 80 2.88 -1.89 -8.03
N TYR A 81 2.68 -3.18 -7.72
CA TYR A 81 2.88 -4.26 -8.69
C TYR A 81 1.80 -4.30 -9.77
N GLU A 82 0.55 -3.97 -9.44
CA GLU A 82 -0.54 -3.85 -10.42
C GLU A 82 -0.23 -2.74 -11.42
N LEU A 83 0.23 -1.58 -10.94
CA LEU A 83 0.55 -0.41 -11.74
C LEU A 83 1.91 -0.46 -12.45
N ARG A 84 2.70 -1.55 -12.29
CA ARG A 84 4.11 -1.62 -12.72
C ARG A 84 4.36 -1.37 -14.20
N ASN A 85 3.39 -1.69 -15.04
CA ASN A 85 3.49 -1.45 -16.48
C ASN A 85 2.89 -0.11 -16.91
N ALA A 86 2.08 0.51 -16.05
CA ALA A 86 1.34 1.74 -16.34
C ALA A 86 2.07 3.00 -15.89
N THR A 87 2.99 2.89 -14.93
CA THR A 87 3.77 4.04 -14.44
C THR A 87 5.19 3.64 -14.08
N LYS A 88 6.15 4.58 -14.15
CA LYS A 88 7.53 4.33 -13.74
C LYS A 88 7.74 4.45 -12.23
N HIS A 89 6.92 5.25 -11.54
CA HIS A 89 6.99 5.42 -10.09
C HIS A 89 5.58 5.53 -9.50
N VAL A 90 5.36 4.82 -8.39
CA VAL A 90 4.22 5.04 -7.50
C VAL A 90 4.72 5.80 -6.29
N ILE A 91 4.08 6.92 -5.96
CA ILE A 91 4.41 7.78 -4.81
C ILE A 91 3.16 7.87 -3.95
N ALA A 92 3.24 7.41 -2.70
CA ALA A 92 2.08 7.34 -1.82
C ALA A 92 2.47 7.17 -0.34
N SER A 93 1.48 7.11 0.52
CA SER A 93 1.62 6.71 1.93
C SER A 93 1.03 5.32 2.16
N PRO A 94 1.69 4.45 2.94
CA PRO A 94 1.10 3.19 3.40
C PRO A 94 0.11 3.38 4.54
N ALA A 95 0.09 4.57 5.14
CA ALA A 95 -0.75 4.97 6.26
C ALA A 95 -1.81 6.00 5.84
N GLU A 96 -2.58 6.47 6.82
CA GLU A 96 -3.43 7.64 6.63
C GLU A 96 -2.57 8.88 6.33
N ILE A 97 -3.05 9.71 5.40
CA ILE A 97 -2.43 11.01 5.13
C ILE A 97 -3.18 12.13 5.85
N PRO A 98 -2.52 13.25 6.12
CA PRO A 98 -3.18 14.42 6.68
C PRO A 98 -4.30 14.94 5.78
N GLY A 99 -5.43 15.35 6.39
CA GLY A 99 -6.59 15.86 5.64
C GLY A 99 -6.31 17.00 4.66
N PRO A 100 -5.37 17.93 4.93
CA PRO A 100 -5.01 18.97 3.95
C PRO A 100 -4.31 18.44 2.68
N GLY A 101 -3.82 17.17 2.69
CA GLY A 101 -3.13 16.57 1.55
C GLY A 101 -1.78 17.21 1.23
N ALA A 102 -1.31 17.00 0.02
CA ALA A 102 -0.06 17.55 -0.47
C ALA A 102 -0.17 19.05 -0.77
N GLN A 103 0.85 19.80 -0.39
CA GLN A 103 0.95 21.22 -0.73
C GLN A 103 1.47 21.37 -2.17
N TYR A 104 0.58 21.34 -3.14
CA TYR A 104 0.93 21.31 -4.57
C TYR A 104 1.82 22.49 -5.01
N ALA A 105 1.66 23.67 -4.43
CA ALA A 105 2.52 24.82 -4.75
C ALA A 105 4.01 24.55 -4.50
N THR A 106 4.35 23.80 -3.46
CA THR A 106 5.74 23.40 -3.15
C THR A 106 6.15 22.11 -3.85
N MET A 107 5.20 21.26 -4.21
CA MET A 107 5.46 19.97 -4.85
C MET A 107 5.62 20.11 -6.38
N LEU A 108 4.95 21.04 -7.03
CA LEU A 108 5.02 21.24 -8.47
C LEU A 108 6.46 21.35 -9.01
N PRO A 109 7.39 22.12 -8.40
CA PRO A 109 8.79 22.15 -8.85
C PRO A 109 9.46 20.77 -8.84
N ALA A 110 9.13 19.91 -7.89
CA ALA A 110 9.66 18.55 -7.81
C ALA A 110 9.14 17.65 -8.96
N MET A 111 7.86 17.79 -9.32
CA MET A 111 7.25 17.03 -10.42
C MET A 111 7.91 17.26 -11.77
N PHE A 112 8.57 18.40 -11.97
CA PHE A 112 9.26 18.75 -13.21
C PHE A 112 10.77 18.46 -13.18
N LYS A 113 11.29 17.85 -12.12
CA LYS A 113 12.68 17.40 -12.06
C LYS A 113 12.87 16.16 -12.94
N ARG A 114 13.73 16.29 -13.96
CA ARG A 114 13.83 15.32 -15.05
C ARG A 114 14.16 13.90 -14.60
N ASP A 115 15.16 13.73 -13.74
CA ASP A 115 15.70 12.42 -13.37
C ASP A 115 15.54 12.11 -11.88
N ALA A 116 15.01 13.04 -11.08
CA ALA A 116 14.89 12.92 -9.63
C ALA A 116 13.49 13.27 -9.12
N TYR A 117 12.49 13.33 -10.00
CA TYR A 117 11.14 13.80 -9.63
C TYR A 117 10.53 12.97 -8.49
N ALA A 118 10.71 11.65 -8.48
CA ALA A 118 10.13 10.79 -7.45
C ALA A 118 10.73 11.07 -6.06
N ASP A 119 12.06 11.14 -5.95
CA ASP A 119 12.75 11.43 -4.70
C ASP A 119 12.46 12.86 -4.22
N GLU A 120 12.39 13.83 -5.13
CA GLU A 120 12.08 15.22 -4.82
C GLU A 120 10.62 15.39 -4.38
N MET A 121 9.68 14.66 -4.97
CA MET A 121 8.28 14.67 -4.55
C MET A 121 8.09 14.05 -3.16
N VAL A 122 8.75 12.92 -2.89
CA VAL A 122 8.78 12.31 -1.54
C VAL A 122 9.37 13.30 -0.54
N ALA A 123 10.49 13.96 -0.88
CA ALA A 123 11.11 14.97 -0.03
C ALA A 123 10.21 16.19 0.21
N ALA A 124 9.52 16.69 -0.82
CA ALA A 124 8.61 17.81 -0.71
C ALA A 124 7.41 17.49 0.23
N TYR A 125 6.82 16.30 0.08
CA TYR A 125 5.73 15.85 0.92
C TYR A 125 6.19 15.66 2.37
N TYR A 126 7.33 15.01 2.57
CA TYR A 126 7.96 14.87 3.87
C TYR A 126 8.21 16.22 4.54
N ASN A 127 8.85 17.16 3.84
CA ASN A 127 9.19 18.48 4.38
C ASN A 127 7.96 19.26 4.84
N GLN A 128 6.82 19.08 4.22
CA GLN A 128 5.56 19.71 4.61
C GLN A 128 5.13 19.27 6.03
N TYR A 129 5.32 17.99 6.37
CA TYR A 129 4.76 17.38 7.59
C TYR A 129 5.81 17.03 8.66
N SER A 130 7.09 17.15 8.35
CA SER A 130 8.19 16.87 9.30
C SER A 130 8.61 18.07 10.15
N GLN A 131 7.96 19.22 9.98
CA GLN A 131 8.29 20.43 10.73
C GLN A 131 8.01 20.22 12.22
N ALA A 132 8.89 20.77 13.06
CA ALA A 132 8.74 20.68 14.52
C ALA A 132 7.38 21.23 14.97
N GLY A 133 6.65 20.44 15.75
CA GLY A 133 5.31 20.78 16.24
C GLY A 133 4.18 20.54 15.23
N ASN A 134 4.45 19.96 14.07
CA ASN A 134 3.40 19.55 13.15
C ASN A 134 2.53 18.47 13.82
N PRO A 135 1.20 18.61 13.88
CA PRO A 135 0.34 17.66 14.58
C PRO A 135 0.09 16.37 13.78
N TYR A 136 0.40 16.36 12.49
CA TYR A 136 0.00 15.25 11.61
C TYR A 136 1.10 14.22 11.38
N GLY A 137 2.36 14.66 11.13
CA GLY A 137 3.41 13.76 10.66
C GLY A 137 3.08 13.13 9.30
N ILE A 138 3.94 12.26 8.81
CA ILE A 138 3.72 11.49 7.57
C ILE A 138 4.70 10.33 7.44
N VAL A 139 4.26 9.26 6.79
CA VAL A 139 5.09 8.23 6.18
C VAL A 139 4.81 8.27 4.69
N VAL A 140 5.82 8.48 3.86
CA VAL A 140 5.67 8.55 2.40
C VAL A 140 6.85 7.87 1.73
N SER A 141 6.59 7.14 0.66
CA SER A 141 7.64 6.50 -0.12
C SER A 141 7.37 6.57 -1.61
N SER A 142 8.40 6.32 -2.39
CA SER A 142 8.28 6.03 -3.82
C SER A 142 8.70 4.59 -4.10
N VAL A 143 8.00 3.95 -5.03
CA VAL A 143 8.33 2.64 -5.58
C VAL A 143 8.73 2.81 -7.03
N ASN A 144 9.96 2.38 -7.37
CA ASN A 144 10.44 2.27 -8.74
C ASN A 144 9.86 1.00 -9.37
N THR A 145 8.89 1.13 -10.23
CA THR A 145 8.16 0.01 -10.80
C THR A 145 8.98 -0.83 -11.76
N ALA A 146 9.98 -0.24 -12.43
CA ALA A 146 10.86 -0.97 -13.34
C ALA A 146 11.71 -2.05 -12.60
N ALA A 147 11.95 -1.88 -11.31
CA ALA A 147 12.66 -2.85 -10.49
C ALA A 147 11.76 -3.96 -9.92
N LEU A 148 10.43 -3.80 -9.98
CA LEU A 148 9.47 -4.75 -9.37
C LEU A 148 9.53 -6.17 -9.96
N PRO A 149 9.71 -6.40 -11.27
CA PRO A 149 9.79 -7.76 -11.79
C PRO A 149 10.94 -8.58 -11.20
N SER A 150 12.11 -7.97 -11.06
CA SER A 150 13.27 -8.61 -10.42
C SER A 150 13.05 -8.81 -8.93
N PHE A 151 12.46 -7.81 -8.26
CA PHE A 151 12.16 -7.89 -6.86
C PHE A 151 11.09 -8.95 -6.55
N SER A 152 10.06 -9.08 -7.38
CA SER A 152 9.05 -10.14 -7.21
C SER A 152 9.63 -11.54 -7.37
N ALA A 153 10.54 -11.74 -8.32
CA ALA A 153 11.23 -13.01 -8.49
C ALA A 153 12.11 -13.36 -7.27
N TYR A 154 12.79 -12.37 -6.69
CA TYR A 154 13.53 -12.52 -5.45
C TYR A 154 12.60 -12.84 -4.26
N MET A 155 11.51 -12.11 -4.10
CA MET A 155 10.51 -12.34 -3.06
C MET A 155 9.83 -13.71 -3.18
N LYS A 156 9.58 -14.21 -4.40
CA LYS A 156 9.04 -15.56 -4.63
C LYS A 156 9.91 -16.63 -3.98
N ASN A 157 11.22 -16.53 -4.13
CA ASN A 157 12.14 -17.47 -3.51
C ASN A 157 12.08 -17.39 -1.98
N LEU A 158 12.06 -16.19 -1.41
CA LEU A 158 11.96 -16.00 0.04
C LEU A 158 10.64 -16.52 0.60
N VAL A 159 9.52 -16.23 -0.07
CA VAL A 159 8.21 -16.73 0.33
C VAL A 159 8.17 -18.26 0.30
N ALA A 160 8.71 -18.88 -0.73
CA ALA A 160 8.76 -20.35 -0.83
C ALA A 160 9.59 -20.99 0.30
N ILE A 161 10.73 -20.40 0.65
CA ILE A 161 11.60 -20.90 1.73
C ILE A 161 10.98 -20.69 3.12
N HIS A 162 10.33 -19.56 3.34
CA HIS A 162 9.87 -19.12 4.65
C HIS A 162 8.33 -19.16 4.82
N ALA A 163 7.62 -19.90 3.95
CA ALA A 163 6.15 -19.97 3.96
C ALA A 163 5.56 -20.28 5.33
N GLU A 164 6.11 -21.29 6.03
CA GLU A 164 5.63 -21.69 7.37
C GLU A 164 5.75 -20.54 8.36
N LYS A 165 6.86 -19.79 8.34
CA LYS A 165 7.05 -18.63 9.22
C LYS A 165 6.09 -17.50 8.88
N LEU A 166 5.82 -17.26 7.59
CA LEU A 166 4.86 -16.26 7.13
C LEU A 166 3.44 -16.58 7.61
N PHE A 167 3.00 -17.83 7.46
CA PHE A 167 1.67 -18.25 7.94
C PHE A 167 1.54 -18.25 9.48
N ALA A 168 2.65 -18.44 10.19
CA ALA A 168 2.71 -18.42 11.65
C ALA A 168 2.95 -17.02 12.25
N LEU A 169 3.04 -15.96 11.42
CA LEU A 169 3.28 -14.60 11.88
C LEU A 169 2.21 -14.14 12.87
N GLU A 170 2.68 -13.67 14.02
CA GLU A 170 1.84 -12.95 14.97
C GLU A 170 1.76 -11.46 14.58
N SER A 171 0.58 -10.87 14.76
CA SER A 171 0.38 -9.45 14.46
C SER A 171 1.21 -8.52 15.35
N ARG A 172 1.60 -8.99 16.52
CA ARG A 172 2.49 -8.28 17.44
C ARG A 172 3.87 -8.95 17.43
N PRO A 173 4.95 -8.20 17.23
CA PRO A 173 5.10 -6.74 17.26
C PRO A 173 5.19 -6.07 15.87
N LEU A 174 4.54 -6.59 14.83
CA LEU A 174 4.62 -6.04 13.48
C LEU A 174 4.09 -4.60 13.39
N LEU A 175 4.76 -3.77 12.61
CA LEU A 175 4.23 -2.47 12.25
C LEU A 175 3.05 -2.65 11.29
N ASN A 176 1.86 -2.28 11.74
CA ASN A 176 0.63 -2.30 10.97
C ASN A 176 0.16 -0.86 10.72
N TYR A 177 0.01 -0.48 9.47
CA TYR A 177 -0.43 0.86 9.09
C TYR A 177 -1.94 1.03 9.20
N TYR A 178 -2.69 -0.06 9.07
CA TYR A 178 -4.14 -0.06 9.10
C TYR A 178 -4.64 -0.55 10.46
N ARG A 179 -4.79 0.37 11.41
CA ARG A 179 -5.17 0.04 12.79
C ARG A 179 -6.65 0.28 13.06
N TYR A 180 -7.52 -0.40 12.32
CA TYR A 180 -8.95 -0.33 12.55
C TYR A 180 -9.45 -1.42 13.54
N GLU A 181 -8.74 -1.59 14.63
CA GLU A 181 -9.06 -2.60 15.67
C GLU A 181 -10.47 -2.43 16.26
N GLU A 182 -11.01 -1.21 16.23
CA GLU A 182 -12.34 -0.90 16.77
C GLU A 182 -13.50 -1.38 15.88
N TRP A 183 -13.23 -1.69 14.60
CA TRP A 183 -14.27 -2.08 13.63
C TRP A 183 -14.49 -3.59 13.57
N GLY A 184 -13.94 -4.33 14.50
CA GLY A 184 -14.08 -5.78 14.63
C GLY A 184 -12.76 -6.52 14.38
N LYS A 185 -12.73 -7.76 14.83
CA LYS A 185 -11.52 -8.61 14.85
C LYS A 185 -11.00 -9.03 13.48
N ASN A 186 -11.62 -8.58 12.40
CA ASN A 186 -11.50 -9.13 11.06
C ASN A 186 -11.00 -8.12 10.03
N ASN A 187 -10.37 -7.04 10.48
CA ASN A 187 -9.80 -6.07 9.56
C ASN A 187 -8.49 -6.61 8.96
N PRO A 188 -8.24 -6.34 7.69
CA PRO A 188 -7.00 -6.73 7.06
C PRO A 188 -5.83 -5.99 7.71
N ASP A 189 -4.71 -6.68 7.82
CA ASP A 189 -3.48 -6.07 8.27
C ASP A 189 -2.70 -5.52 7.07
N TYR A 190 -2.21 -4.28 7.20
CA TYR A 190 -1.29 -3.64 6.27
C TYR A 190 0.07 -3.58 6.94
N PHE A 191 0.77 -4.71 6.96
CA PHE A 191 2.07 -4.79 7.60
C PHE A 191 3.13 -4.11 6.75
N ASP A 192 4.03 -3.36 7.38
CA ASP A 192 5.24 -2.90 6.70
C ASP A 192 6.09 -4.10 6.28
N MET A 193 6.52 -4.11 5.01
CA MET A 193 7.29 -5.22 4.45
C MET A 193 8.58 -5.48 5.22
N GLN A 194 9.32 -4.43 5.60
CA GLN A 194 10.57 -4.59 6.36
C GLN A 194 10.30 -5.20 7.73
N SER A 195 9.21 -4.81 8.38
CA SER A 195 8.80 -5.36 9.66
C SER A 195 8.50 -6.86 9.56
N VAL A 196 7.82 -7.30 8.51
CA VAL A 196 7.57 -8.72 8.22
C VAL A 196 8.88 -9.46 7.96
N MET A 197 9.70 -8.95 7.04
CA MET A 197 10.94 -9.63 6.64
C MET A 197 11.91 -9.77 7.80
N ARG A 198 12.00 -8.78 8.67
CA ARG A 198 12.84 -8.86 9.89
C ARG A 198 12.45 -10.01 10.82
N GLN A 199 11.19 -10.41 10.85
CA GLN A 199 10.74 -11.51 11.71
C GLN A 199 11.00 -12.89 11.13
N ILE A 200 10.98 -13.04 9.83
CA ILE A 200 11.09 -14.35 9.18
C ILE A 200 12.51 -14.68 8.73
N LEU A 201 13.32 -13.66 8.38
CA LEU A 201 14.66 -13.83 7.86
C LEU A 201 15.71 -13.85 8.98
N ASN A 202 16.80 -14.56 8.78
CA ASN A 202 18.00 -14.40 9.60
C ASN A 202 18.73 -13.09 9.25
N ASN A 203 19.76 -12.73 10.00
CA ASN A 203 20.44 -11.44 9.83
C ASN A 203 21.10 -11.27 8.44
N GLU A 204 21.63 -12.34 7.87
CA GLU A 204 22.30 -12.32 6.56
C GLU A 204 21.26 -12.17 5.43
N GLU A 205 20.23 -13.01 5.44
CA GLU A 205 19.09 -12.92 4.53
C GLU A 205 18.39 -11.54 4.61
N PHE A 206 18.26 -11.01 5.82
CA PHE A 206 17.65 -9.69 6.00
C PHE A 206 18.51 -8.57 5.44
N ALA A 207 19.83 -8.64 5.61
CA ALA A 207 20.76 -7.67 5.02
C ALA A 207 20.71 -7.71 3.48
N GLU A 208 20.61 -8.90 2.89
CA GLU A 208 20.41 -9.06 1.45
C GLU A 208 19.06 -8.49 1.00
N TRP A 209 17.99 -8.80 1.73
CA TRP A 209 16.66 -8.26 1.44
C TRP A 209 16.67 -6.73 1.46
N MET A 210 17.32 -6.10 2.44
CA MET A 210 17.46 -4.64 2.51
C MET A 210 18.15 -4.06 1.28
N GLN A 211 19.17 -4.74 0.74
CA GLN A 211 19.83 -4.31 -0.49
C GLN A 211 18.88 -4.37 -1.69
N GLU A 212 18.14 -5.46 -1.85
CA GLU A 212 17.16 -5.60 -2.93
C GLU A 212 16.01 -4.62 -2.80
N ALA A 213 15.45 -4.46 -1.60
CA ALA A 213 14.39 -3.50 -1.32
C ALA A 213 14.81 -2.04 -1.60
N SER A 214 16.07 -1.68 -1.32
CA SER A 214 16.59 -0.34 -1.55
C SER A 214 16.67 0.07 -3.04
N LYS A 215 16.66 -0.89 -3.96
CA LYS A 215 16.59 -0.65 -5.41
C LYS A 215 15.17 -0.26 -5.86
N VAL A 216 14.18 -0.64 -5.07
CA VAL A 216 12.75 -0.51 -5.37
C VAL A 216 12.13 0.65 -4.60
N ILE A 217 12.46 0.79 -3.32
CA ILE A 217 11.75 1.64 -2.37
C ILE A 217 12.64 2.79 -1.89
N LYS A 218 12.08 4.00 -1.85
CA LYS A 218 12.68 5.18 -1.20
C LYS A 218 11.68 5.74 -0.19
N LEU A 219 12.03 5.66 1.08
CA LEU A 219 11.22 6.12 2.21
C LEU A 219 11.64 7.50 2.71
N LYS A 220 10.66 8.29 3.14
CA LYS A 220 10.79 9.40 4.09
C LYS A 220 9.69 9.30 5.15
N THR A 221 10.05 9.54 6.41
CA THR A 221 9.06 9.57 7.49
C THR A 221 9.38 10.66 8.50
N ALA A 222 8.35 11.29 9.04
CA ALA A 222 8.47 12.20 10.19
C ALA A 222 8.67 11.45 11.54
N GLY A 223 8.73 10.12 11.50
CA GLY A 223 8.78 9.27 12.69
C GLY A 223 7.42 9.05 13.36
N TYR A 224 6.36 9.55 12.74
CA TYR A 224 4.98 9.39 13.19
C TYR A 224 3.98 9.80 12.11
N TRP A 225 2.73 9.35 12.28
CA TRP A 225 1.56 9.92 11.60
C TRP A 225 0.38 10.00 12.59
N TYR A 226 -0.51 10.95 12.37
CA TYR A 226 -1.77 11.03 13.11
C TYR A 226 -2.82 10.17 12.41
N SER A 227 -3.35 9.18 13.10
CA SER A 227 -4.50 8.41 12.61
C SER A 227 -5.79 9.11 13.01
N ASN A 228 -6.56 9.51 12.01
CA ASN A 228 -7.86 10.11 12.22
C ASN A 228 -8.89 9.09 12.74
N HIS A 229 -8.61 7.82 12.52
CA HIS A 229 -9.45 6.71 12.94
C HIS A 229 -9.27 6.42 14.43
N VAL A 230 -8.05 6.14 14.88
CA VAL A 230 -7.78 5.88 16.31
C VAL A 230 -7.67 7.17 17.15
N LYS A 231 -7.73 8.36 16.51
CA LYS A 231 -7.61 9.68 17.16
C LYS A 231 -6.32 9.84 17.98
N ASP A 232 -5.24 9.25 17.50
CA ASP A 232 -3.95 9.28 18.19
C ASP A 232 -2.78 9.34 17.19
N VAL A 233 -1.62 9.70 17.73
CA VAL A 233 -0.34 9.71 17.01
C VAL A 233 0.29 8.33 17.08
N ILE A 234 0.49 7.73 15.92
CA ILE A 234 1.18 6.44 15.79
C ILE A 234 2.64 6.71 15.45
N ARG A 235 3.54 6.23 16.30
CA ARG A 235 4.99 6.39 16.10
C ARG A 235 5.56 5.25 15.28
N VAL A 236 6.55 5.59 14.47
CA VAL A 236 7.28 4.65 13.62
C VAL A 236 8.77 4.96 13.72
N ASP A 237 9.57 3.91 13.78
CA ASP A 237 11.03 4.02 13.69
C ASP A 237 11.45 3.81 12.23
N GLU A 238 12.07 4.82 11.62
CA GLU A 238 12.55 4.77 10.22
C GLU A 238 13.51 3.59 9.99
N SER A 239 14.26 3.18 11.00
CA SER A 239 15.16 2.01 10.89
C SER A 239 14.43 0.67 10.84
N GLN A 240 13.12 0.65 11.15
CA GLN A 240 12.32 -0.56 11.25
C GLN A 240 11.20 -0.64 10.23
N CYS A 241 11.13 0.29 9.29
CA CYS A 241 10.12 0.31 8.25
C CYS A 241 10.71 0.67 6.88
N CYS A 242 10.08 0.21 5.81
CA CYS A 242 10.41 0.61 4.44
C CYS A 242 9.37 1.54 3.81
N GLY A 243 8.22 1.75 4.47
CA GLY A 243 7.15 2.63 3.97
C GLY A 243 6.35 2.05 2.82
N VAL A 244 6.35 0.73 2.68
CA VAL A 244 5.47 -0.01 1.75
C VAL A 244 4.80 -1.12 2.54
N SER A 245 3.49 -1.18 2.49
CA SER A 245 2.75 -2.26 3.12
C SER A 245 2.66 -3.49 2.24
N MET A 246 2.45 -4.64 2.87
CA MET A 246 2.12 -5.91 2.23
C MET A 246 1.03 -6.63 3.00
N PHE A 247 0.24 -7.40 2.31
CA PHE A 247 -0.66 -8.36 2.92
C PHE A 247 0.03 -9.71 3.10
N VAL A 248 -0.25 -10.36 4.22
CA VAL A 248 0.18 -11.73 4.50
C VAL A 248 -1.06 -12.58 4.70
N PRO A 249 -1.31 -13.59 3.86
CA PRO A 249 -2.45 -14.51 4.03
C PRO A 249 -2.37 -15.22 5.38
N ARG A 250 -3.48 -15.26 6.10
CA ARG A 250 -3.58 -15.92 7.42
C ARG A 250 -4.93 -16.60 7.59
N SER A 251 -4.95 -17.69 8.34
CA SER A 251 -6.17 -18.47 8.63
C SER A 251 -7.27 -17.66 9.34
N VAL A 252 -6.91 -16.56 10.03
CA VAL A 252 -7.90 -15.67 10.66
C VAL A 252 -8.84 -15.01 9.65
N TYR A 253 -8.46 -14.98 8.37
CA TYR A 253 -9.26 -14.43 7.28
C TYR A 253 -10.06 -15.49 6.52
N ASP A 254 -9.97 -16.76 6.90
CA ASP A 254 -10.71 -17.84 6.25
C ASP A 254 -12.14 -17.94 6.79
N GLY A 255 -13.09 -18.21 5.90
CA GLY A 255 -14.48 -18.51 6.25
C GLY A 255 -15.29 -17.34 6.83
N GLN A 256 -14.86 -16.10 6.63
CA GLN A 256 -15.55 -14.92 7.13
C GLN A 256 -16.32 -14.26 6.00
N THR A 257 -17.63 -14.47 5.97
CA THR A 257 -18.51 -13.85 4.96
C THR A 257 -18.34 -12.33 4.90
N GLY A 258 -17.95 -11.83 3.74
CA GLY A 258 -17.72 -10.42 3.46
C GLY A 258 -16.30 -9.93 3.84
N HIS A 259 -15.40 -10.84 4.20
CA HIS A 259 -14.01 -10.56 4.56
C HIS A 259 -13.07 -11.62 3.98
N GLU A 260 -13.31 -12.01 2.75
CA GLU A 260 -12.54 -13.03 2.03
C GLU A 260 -11.17 -12.46 1.56
N TYR A 261 -10.41 -11.88 2.50
CA TYR A 261 -9.16 -11.20 2.16
C TYR A 261 -8.11 -12.12 1.54
N ASN A 262 -8.04 -13.38 1.99
CA ASN A 262 -7.15 -14.36 1.38
C ASN A 262 -7.55 -14.64 -0.09
N GLU A 263 -8.86 -14.78 -0.37
CA GLU A 263 -9.37 -14.99 -1.73
C GLU A 263 -9.18 -13.74 -2.59
N MET A 264 -9.37 -12.54 -2.04
CA MET A 264 -9.10 -11.29 -2.74
C MET A 264 -7.62 -11.15 -3.07
N PHE A 265 -6.75 -11.49 -2.11
CA PHE A 265 -5.30 -11.39 -2.28
C PHE A 265 -4.77 -12.31 -3.36
N ILE A 266 -5.19 -13.58 -3.40
CA ILE A 266 -4.71 -14.53 -4.42
C ILE A 266 -5.05 -14.10 -5.85
N ASN A 267 -6.01 -13.21 -6.04
CA ASN A 267 -6.37 -12.63 -7.34
C ASN A 267 -5.53 -11.39 -7.70
N THR A 268 -4.59 -10.96 -6.86
CA THR A 268 -3.68 -9.86 -7.18
C THR A 268 -2.55 -10.32 -8.09
N SER A 269 -2.09 -9.45 -8.99
CA SER A 269 -0.89 -9.72 -9.81
C SER A 269 0.35 -9.99 -8.95
N TRP A 270 0.46 -9.33 -7.79
CA TRP A 270 1.53 -9.59 -6.83
C TRP A 270 1.48 -11.01 -6.28
N ALA A 271 0.31 -11.46 -5.82
CA ALA A 271 0.14 -12.81 -5.32
C ALA A 271 0.47 -13.86 -6.37
N HIS A 272 -0.01 -13.69 -7.59
CA HIS A 272 0.34 -14.58 -8.70
C HIS A 272 1.85 -14.63 -8.99
N SER A 273 2.56 -13.51 -8.82
CA SER A 273 4.00 -13.46 -9.05
C SER A 273 4.82 -14.10 -7.93
N VAL A 274 4.39 -13.96 -6.68
CA VAL A 274 5.20 -14.29 -5.51
C VAL A 274 4.74 -15.55 -4.79
N TRP A 275 3.42 -15.83 -4.78
CA TRP A 275 2.81 -16.91 -3.98
C TRP A 275 2.34 -18.11 -4.83
N ALA A 276 2.45 -18.08 -6.17
CA ALA A 276 1.72 -18.93 -7.10
C ALA A 276 2.13 -20.39 -7.22
N ASP A 277 3.12 -20.91 -6.49
CA ASP A 277 3.62 -22.28 -6.67
C ASP A 277 3.67 -23.12 -5.38
N GLY A 278 2.64 -23.19 -4.60
CA GLY A 278 2.62 -24.26 -3.60
C GLY A 278 1.87 -24.05 -2.27
N SER A 279 1.33 -22.88 -2.02
CA SER A 279 0.63 -22.66 -0.75
C SER A 279 -0.87 -23.03 -0.75
N ASN A 280 -1.40 -23.50 -1.88
CA ASN A 280 -2.80 -23.95 -1.99
C ASN A 280 -3.03 -25.41 -1.56
N SER A 281 -2.08 -26.08 -0.90
CA SER A 281 -2.22 -27.46 -0.46
C SER A 281 -2.18 -27.62 1.05
N GLN A 282 -3.01 -26.85 1.75
CA GLN A 282 -3.56 -27.32 3.02
C GLN A 282 -5.07 -27.09 3.02
N LYS A 283 -5.76 -28.08 2.44
CA LYS A 283 -7.16 -28.38 2.74
C LYS A 283 -7.21 -29.16 4.05
#